data_ea665ba886f755268a6c081aab58e946
#
_entry.id   ea665ba886f755268a6c081aab58e946
#
_cell.length_a   1.000
_cell.length_b   1.000
_cell.length_c   1.000
_cell.angle_alpha   90.00
_cell.angle_beta   90.00
_cell.angle_gamma   90.00
#
_symmetry.space_group_name_H-M   'P 1'
#
loop_
_entity.id
_entity.type
_entity.pdbx_description
1 polymer ?
#
loop_
_entity_poly.entity_id
_entity_poly.type
_entity_poly.pdbx_seq_one_letter_code
_entity_poly.pdbx_strand_id
1 'polypeptide(L)'
;MNRFFCVIFATLFISVFSGQALAGQHVLRFLKPEKKDLKPAIVLTAFGTSTKAQKTFDFIDKKIKAAFPGQEVRWAFTSQIIRNKMNSIYKKKGVNKTLFSLPQVLASLQAEGYTKAVVQSLHIFPGEEYIHMTDQAKMPGMQIAIGEPVMATWEDAHRLLEGISKELMSPEQGCNVFAGHGTPNTYSAPSTAVYLAFDRLLSVHYPNCFLGSVEGIPDRTDALKRAKRYPGKKVRIIPFMLVAGDHVMNDIMGKEPDEEGNVSWAVELEKAGKHVSCPETTVEGVRLYKGLGLYEVTNEIIIEHIKQAMGDF
;
A
#
# COMPACT_ATOMS: atom_id res chain seq x y z
N MET A 1 64.77 -35.33 -19.60
CA MET A 1 64.77 -34.51 -18.37
C MET A 1 63.60 -33.54 -18.32
N ASN A 2 62.44 -33.86 -18.93
CA ASN A 2 61.32 -32.93 -19.04
C ASN A 2 59.91 -33.49 -18.62
N ARG A 3 59.87 -34.62 -17.92
CA ARG A 3 58.62 -35.23 -17.48
C ARG A 3 58.33 -35.04 -15.95
N PHE A 4 59.31 -34.65 -15.16
CA PHE A 4 59.14 -34.47 -13.72
C PHE A 4 58.61 -33.06 -13.33
N PHE A 5 58.82 -32.05 -14.19
CA PHE A 5 58.37 -30.70 -13.91
C PHE A 5 56.86 -30.48 -14.11
N CYS A 6 56.22 -31.27 -15.01
CA CYS A 6 54.78 -31.11 -15.24
C CYS A 6 53.88 -31.70 -14.14
N VAL A 7 54.34 -32.70 -13.41
CA VAL A 7 53.53 -33.36 -12.37
C VAL A 7 53.48 -32.53 -11.08
N ILE A 8 54.59 -31.82 -10.76
CA ILE A 8 54.68 -30.97 -9.56
C ILE A 8 53.79 -29.70 -9.72
N PHE A 9 53.71 -29.13 -10.94
CA PHE A 9 52.84 -27.98 -11.19
C PHE A 9 51.34 -28.33 -11.18
N ALA A 10 50.97 -29.51 -11.65
CA ALA A 10 49.57 -29.95 -11.66
C ALA A 10 49.03 -30.23 -10.23
N THR A 11 49.87 -30.84 -9.38
CA THR A 11 49.47 -31.09 -7.98
C THR A 11 49.43 -29.84 -7.12
N LEU A 12 50.30 -28.84 -7.38
CA LEU A 12 50.22 -27.56 -6.66
C LEU A 12 49.00 -26.75 -7.06
N PHE A 13 48.58 -26.79 -8.35
CA PHE A 13 47.40 -26.10 -8.83
C PHE A 13 46.09 -26.70 -8.29
N ILE A 14 46.01 -28.02 -8.14
CA ILE A 14 44.83 -28.70 -7.59
C ILE A 14 44.68 -28.45 -6.08
N SER A 15 45.76 -28.34 -5.33
CA SER A 15 45.73 -28.04 -3.89
C SER A 15 45.34 -26.59 -3.60
N VAL A 16 45.71 -25.64 -4.45
CA VAL A 16 45.30 -24.23 -4.28
C VAL A 16 43.80 -24.05 -4.62
N PHE A 17 43.29 -24.74 -5.64
CA PHE A 17 41.85 -24.67 -5.96
C PHE A 17 40.95 -25.38 -4.94
N SER A 18 41.40 -26.49 -4.36
CA SER A 18 40.66 -27.19 -3.31
C SER A 18 40.64 -26.42 -1.99
N GLY A 19 41.72 -25.69 -1.66
CA GLY A 19 41.80 -24.85 -0.48
C GLY A 19 40.87 -23.63 -0.54
N GLN A 20 40.71 -22.99 -1.70
CA GLN A 20 39.78 -21.87 -1.87
C GLN A 20 38.31 -22.31 -1.84
N ALA A 21 37.96 -23.46 -2.39
CA ALA A 21 36.62 -24.01 -2.32
C ALA A 21 36.20 -24.38 -0.88
N LEU A 22 37.15 -24.90 -0.09
CA LEU A 22 36.91 -25.19 1.34
C LEU A 22 36.79 -23.92 2.19
N ALA A 23 37.60 -22.89 1.94
CA ALA A 23 37.50 -21.63 2.62
C ALA A 23 36.15 -20.92 2.35
N GLY A 24 35.67 -20.95 1.08
CA GLY A 24 34.39 -20.41 0.71
C GLY A 24 33.21 -21.12 1.39
N GLN A 25 33.25 -22.44 1.51
CA GLN A 25 32.24 -23.21 2.22
C GLN A 25 32.23 -22.95 3.74
N HIS A 26 33.38 -22.74 4.35
CA HIS A 26 33.46 -22.39 5.77
C HIS A 26 32.90 -21.00 6.05
N VAL A 27 33.24 -19.99 5.24
CA VAL A 27 32.71 -18.63 5.40
C VAL A 27 31.19 -18.61 5.26
N LEU A 28 30.63 -19.29 4.28
CA LEU A 28 29.18 -19.40 4.09
C LEU A 28 28.48 -20.14 5.24
N ARG A 29 29.14 -21.07 5.90
CA ARG A 29 28.57 -21.82 7.02
C ARG A 29 28.45 -20.94 8.27
N PHE A 30 29.37 -20.02 8.50
CA PHE A 30 29.31 -19.06 9.60
C PHE A 30 28.30 -17.90 9.39
N LEU A 31 27.91 -17.66 8.13
CA LEU A 31 26.95 -16.61 7.78
C LEU A 31 25.49 -17.10 7.75
N LYS A 32 25.22 -18.39 7.98
CA LYS A 32 23.84 -18.88 8.06
C LYS A 32 23.29 -18.49 9.44
N PRO A 33 22.27 -17.61 9.50
CA PRO A 33 21.62 -17.31 10.76
C PRO A 33 21.03 -18.62 11.34
N GLU A 34 21.11 -18.75 12.65
CA GLU A 34 20.48 -19.85 13.36
C GLU A 34 18.98 -19.81 13.08
N LYS A 35 18.45 -20.87 12.47
CA LYS A 35 17.02 -20.95 12.18
C LYS A 35 16.27 -21.16 13.47
N LYS A 36 15.43 -20.21 13.84
CA LYS A 36 14.51 -20.31 14.95
C LYS A 36 13.16 -20.76 14.42
N ASP A 37 12.48 -21.63 15.16
CA ASP A 37 11.08 -21.99 14.87
C ASP A 37 10.15 -20.87 15.36
N LEU A 38 10.19 -19.74 14.65
CA LEU A 38 9.38 -18.57 14.92
C LEU A 38 8.10 -18.61 14.06
N LYS A 39 6.99 -18.14 14.63
CA LYS A 39 5.79 -17.88 13.82
C LYS A 39 6.12 -16.95 12.66
N PRO A 40 5.45 -17.06 11.50
CA PRO A 40 5.66 -16.14 10.39
C PRO A 40 5.52 -14.70 10.83
N ALA A 41 6.46 -13.83 10.42
CA ALA A 41 6.31 -12.40 10.64
C ALA A 41 5.29 -11.81 9.65
N ILE A 42 4.59 -10.75 10.03
CA ILE A 42 3.68 -9.99 9.16
C ILE A 42 4.40 -8.71 8.76
N VAL A 43 4.52 -8.45 7.46
CA VAL A 43 5.06 -7.20 6.92
C VAL A 43 3.95 -6.45 6.19
N LEU A 44 3.44 -5.39 6.81
CA LEU A 44 2.44 -4.51 6.20
C LEU A 44 3.14 -3.55 5.24
N THR A 45 2.72 -3.54 3.98
CA THR A 45 3.38 -2.78 2.92
C THR A 45 2.45 -1.76 2.31
N ALA A 46 2.81 -0.47 2.40
CA ALA A 46 2.04 0.66 1.90
C ALA A 46 2.92 1.64 1.11
N PHE A 47 2.32 2.48 0.27
CA PHE A 47 3.03 3.58 -0.40
C PHE A 47 3.67 4.55 0.62
N GLY A 48 2.92 4.93 1.63
CA GLY A 48 3.33 5.90 2.65
C GLY A 48 2.69 7.27 2.45
N THR A 49 2.82 8.14 3.46
CA THR A 49 2.43 9.55 3.39
C THR A 49 3.28 10.40 4.31
N SER A 50 3.49 11.67 3.96
CA SER A 50 4.19 12.64 4.81
C SER A 50 3.24 13.56 5.58
N THR A 51 1.93 13.37 5.48
CA THR A 51 0.90 14.19 6.11
C THR A 51 0.47 13.64 7.47
N LYS A 52 -0.39 14.38 8.19
CA LYS A 52 -1.01 13.92 9.44
C LYS A 52 -1.80 12.61 9.27
N ALA A 53 -2.20 12.27 8.05
CA ALA A 53 -2.92 11.05 7.72
C ALA A 53 -2.09 9.75 7.96
N GLN A 54 -0.80 9.86 8.34
CA GLN A 54 -0.03 8.74 8.89
C GLN A 54 -0.73 8.02 10.06
N LYS A 55 -1.61 8.72 10.79
CA LYS A 55 -2.43 8.12 11.85
C LYS A 55 -3.33 6.98 11.36
N THR A 56 -3.60 6.90 10.07
CA THR A 56 -4.27 5.73 9.46
C THR A 56 -3.43 4.46 9.64
N PHE A 57 -2.10 4.55 9.51
CA PHE A 57 -1.22 3.40 9.72
C PHE A 57 -1.20 2.96 11.18
N ASP A 58 -1.23 3.90 12.14
CA ASP A 58 -1.29 3.58 13.57
C ASP A 58 -2.63 2.85 13.89
N PHE A 59 -3.73 3.26 13.25
CA PHE A 59 -5.04 2.60 13.38
C PHE A 59 -5.00 1.16 12.83
N ILE A 60 -4.50 0.97 11.62
CA ILE A 60 -4.37 -0.36 10.99
C ILE A 60 -3.44 -1.26 11.83
N ASP A 61 -2.27 -0.75 12.25
CA ASP A 61 -1.31 -1.48 13.07
C ASP A 61 -1.95 -2.07 14.33
N LYS A 62 -2.73 -1.23 15.03
CA LYS A 62 -3.46 -1.65 16.22
C LYS A 62 -4.46 -2.78 15.93
N LYS A 63 -5.19 -2.71 14.79
CA LYS A 63 -6.15 -3.75 14.38
C LYS A 63 -5.44 -5.05 14.06
N ILE A 64 -4.35 -4.99 13.29
CA ILE A 64 -3.58 -6.17 12.91
C ILE A 64 -2.94 -6.83 14.14
N LYS A 65 -2.30 -6.07 15.02
CA LYS A 65 -1.72 -6.61 16.26
C LYS A 65 -2.75 -7.24 17.19
N ALA A 66 -3.96 -6.69 17.23
CA ALA A 66 -5.06 -7.29 17.99
C ALA A 66 -5.55 -8.61 17.39
N ALA A 67 -5.57 -8.73 16.05
CA ALA A 67 -5.99 -9.95 15.35
C ALA A 67 -4.91 -11.05 15.37
N PHE A 68 -3.63 -10.69 15.52
CA PHE A 68 -2.49 -11.61 15.49
C PHE A 68 -1.61 -11.47 16.74
N PRO A 69 -2.13 -11.81 17.93
CA PRO A 69 -1.39 -11.63 19.17
C PRO A 69 -0.12 -12.48 19.20
N GLY A 70 0.98 -11.86 19.60
CA GLY A 70 2.29 -12.50 19.72
C GLY A 70 3.01 -12.78 18.39
N GLN A 71 2.49 -12.29 17.25
CA GLN A 71 3.23 -12.28 16.00
C GLN A 71 3.98 -10.96 15.81
N GLU A 72 5.14 -11.06 15.17
CA GLU A 72 5.91 -9.87 14.79
C GLU A 72 5.20 -9.16 13.65
N VAL A 73 4.93 -7.86 13.82
CA VAL A 73 4.30 -7.01 12.80
C VAL A 73 5.23 -5.85 12.49
N ARG A 74 5.67 -5.75 11.24
CA ARG A 74 6.54 -4.68 10.74
C ARG A 74 5.92 -3.94 9.58
N TRP A 75 6.41 -2.73 9.35
CA TRP A 75 5.99 -1.86 8.27
C TRP A 75 7.09 -1.66 7.24
N ALA A 76 6.73 -1.77 5.98
CA ALA A 76 7.54 -1.40 4.84
C ALA A 76 6.79 -0.36 3.99
N PHE A 77 7.53 0.56 3.39
CA PHE A 77 6.95 1.61 2.55
C PHE A 77 7.57 1.56 1.15
N THR A 78 6.74 1.55 0.10
CA THR A 78 7.23 1.41 -1.27
C THR A 78 7.82 2.70 -1.81
N SER A 79 7.25 3.86 -1.49
CA SER A 79 7.74 5.16 -1.99
C SER A 79 9.07 5.57 -1.37
N GLN A 80 10.12 5.59 -2.17
CA GLN A 80 11.44 6.08 -1.75
C GLN A 80 11.41 7.57 -1.37
N ILE A 81 10.64 8.36 -2.11
CA ILE A 81 10.50 9.80 -1.86
C ILE A 81 9.93 10.04 -0.46
N ILE A 82 8.86 9.32 -0.11
CA ILE A 82 8.22 9.44 1.21
C ILE A 82 9.17 8.95 2.30
N ARG A 83 9.86 7.82 2.12
CA ARG A 83 10.85 7.33 3.10
C ARG A 83 11.93 8.37 3.35
N ASN A 84 12.54 8.92 2.30
CA ASN A 84 13.61 9.91 2.41
C ASN A 84 13.13 11.19 3.12
N LYS A 85 11.96 11.72 2.70
CA LYS A 85 11.34 12.90 3.32
C LYS A 85 11.08 12.68 4.81
N MET A 86 10.43 11.57 5.17
CA MET A 86 10.06 11.29 6.55
C MET A 86 11.26 10.98 7.43
N ASN A 87 12.23 10.21 6.95
CA ASN A 87 13.45 9.91 7.69
C ASN A 87 14.26 11.18 7.97
N SER A 88 14.30 12.13 7.01
CA SER A 88 14.89 13.45 7.23
C SER A 88 14.15 14.24 8.33
N ILE A 89 12.82 14.26 8.29
CA ILE A 89 11.98 14.93 9.29
C ILE A 89 12.19 14.30 10.67
N TYR A 90 12.17 12.98 10.80
CA TYR A 90 12.40 12.28 12.07
C TYR A 90 13.79 12.58 12.65
N LYS A 91 14.83 12.53 11.81
CA LYS A 91 16.19 12.88 12.20
C LYS A 91 16.28 14.32 12.74
N LYS A 92 15.69 15.29 12.01
CA LYS A 92 15.68 16.70 12.44
C LYS A 92 14.92 16.93 13.75
N LYS A 93 13.88 16.14 14.02
CA LYS A 93 13.07 16.23 15.24
C LYS A 93 13.60 15.38 16.40
N GLY A 94 14.70 14.65 16.22
CA GLY A 94 15.22 13.73 17.24
C GLY A 94 14.29 12.54 17.54
N VAL A 95 13.40 12.20 16.61
CA VAL A 95 12.49 11.06 16.77
C VAL A 95 13.21 9.79 16.34
N ASN A 96 13.30 8.81 17.23
CA ASN A 96 13.90 7.50 16.93
C ASN A 96 12.93 6.62 16.13
N LYS A 97 12.69 7.00 14.89
CA LYS A 97 11.85 6.26 13.93
C LYS A 97 12.49 6.31 12.55
N THR A 98 12.49 5.18 11.85
CA THR A 98 12.99 5.07 10.49
C THR A 98 11.98 4.30 9.66
N LEU A 99 11.66 4.81 8.47
CA LEU A 99 10.86 4.10 7.48
C LEU A 99 11.79 3.29 6.57
N PHE A 100 11.48 2.01 6.42
CA PHE A 100 12.27 1.05 5.65
C PHE A 100 11.53 0.63 4.38
N SER A 101 12.30 0.21 3.36
CA SER A 101 11.78 -0.50 2.19
C SER A 101 11.49 -1.96 2.53
N LEU A 102 10.71 -2.65 1.69
CA LEU A 102 10.41 -4.06 1.89
C LEU A 102 11.67 -4.94 1.95
N PRO A 103 12.66 -4.82 1.05
CA PRO A 103 13.90 -5.60 1.17
C PRO A 103 14.66 -5.36 2.47
N GLN A 104 14.69 -4.13 2.99
CA GLN A 104 15.35 -3.81 4.26
C GLN A 104 14.65 -4.48 5.44
N VAL A 105 13.31 -4.49 5.46
CA VAL A 105 12.53 -5.16 6.51
C VAL A 105 12.75 -6.67 6.46
N LEU A 106 12.70 -7.29 5.27
CA LEU A 106 12.91 -8.72 5.10
C LEU A 106 14.33 -9.13 5.52
N ALA A 107 15.36 -8.35 5.15
CA ALA A 107 16.74 -8.59 5.56
C ALA A 107 16.90 -8.52 7.09
N SER A 108 16.26 -7.55 7.75
CA SER A 108 16.26 -7.46 9.20
C SER A 108 15.61 -8.68 9.87
N LEU A 109 14.44 -9.09 9.38
CA LEU A 109 13.74 -10.28 9.86
C LEU A 109 14.60 -11.55 9.71
N GLN A 110 15.24 -11.71 8.53
CA GLN A 110 16.14 -12.84 8.29
C GLN A 110 17.33 -12.84 9.25
N ALA A 111 17.94 -11.68 9.48
CA ALA A 111 19.06 -11.54 10.42
C ALA A 111 18.66 -11.90 11.87
N GLU A 112 17.39 -11.71 12.23
CA GLU A 112 16.82 -12.08 13.54
C GLU A 112 16.39 -13.54 13.63
N GLY A 113 16.53 -14.31 12.54
CA GLY A 113 16.27 -15.75 12.50
C GLY A 113 14.89 -16.15 11.98
N TYR A 114 14.07 -15.20 11.47
CA TYR A 114 12.83 -15.52 10.80
C TYR A 114 13.09 -16.24 9.48
N THR A 115 12.33 -17.30 9.24
CA THR A 115 12.39 -18.10 8.00
C THR A 115 11.13 -17.99 7.16
N LYS A 116 10.08 -17.38 7.72
CA LYS A 116 8.77 -17.20 7.09
C LYS A 116 8.26 -15.79 7.32
N ALA A 117 7.67 -15.18 6.29
CA ALA A 117 6.97 -13.90 6.41
C ALA A 117 5.77 -13.81 5.47
N VAL A 118 4.67 -13.27 5.96
CA VAL A 118 3.57 -12.78 5.12
C VAL A 118 3.83 -11.32 4.79
N VAL A 119 3.94 -10.99 3.52
CA VAL A 119 3.99 -9.62 3.02
C VAL A 119 2.57 -9.22 2.60
N GLN A 120 1.90 -8.45 3.45
CA GLN A 120 0.54 -8.00 3.20
C GLN A 120 0.53 -6.68 2.45
N SER A 121 -0.05 -6.69 1.27
CA SER A 121 -0.30 -5.46 0.51
C SER A 121 -1.41 -4.63 1.16
N LEU A 122 -1.19 -3.33 1.27
CA LEU A 122 -2.20 -2.35 1.67
C LEU A 122 -2.62 -1.46 0.48
N HIS A 123 -2.30 -1.86 -0.74
CA HIS A 123 -2.82 -1.22 -1.95
C HIS A 123 -4.30 -1.60 -2.13
N ILE A 124 -5.07 -0.70 -2.75
CA ILE A 124 -6.50 -0.96 -2.96
C ILE A 124 -6.71 -1.96 -4.10
N PHE A 125 -5.94 -1.82 -5.18
CA PHE A 125 -6.00 -2.66 -6.38
C PHE A 125 -4.64 -3.29 -6.69
N PRO A 126 -4.60 -4.39 -7.48
CA PRO A 126 -3.36 -5.01 -7.97
C PRO A 126 -2.75 -4.16 -9.10
N GLY A 127 -2.32 -2.93 -8.77
CA GLY A 127 -1.70 -2.00 -9.69
C GLY A 127 -0.18 -2.08 -9.72
N GLU A 128 0.46 -1.06 -10.30
CA GLU A 128 1.92 -0.98 -10.49
C GLU A 128 2.68 -1.12 -9.16
N GLU A 129 2.25 -0.40 -8.13
CA GLU A 129 2.87 -0.46 -6.80
C GLU A 129 2.74 -1.85 -6.15
N TYR A 130 1.62 -2.56 -6.38
CA TYR A 130 1.47 -3.94 -5.94
C TYR A 130 2.43 -4.87 -6.68
N ILE A 131 2.56 -4.73 -7.99
CA ILE A 131 3.48 -5.53 -8.82
C ILE A 131 4.93 -5.29 -8.37
N HIS A 132 5.34 -4.03 -8.21
CA HIS A 132 6.66 -3.68 -7.70
C HIS A 132 6.92 -4.26 -6.31
N MET A 133 5.92 -4.22 -5.43
CA MET A 133 6.01 -4.82 -4.10
C MET A 133 6.23 -6.34 -4.20
N THR A 134 5.46 -7.05 -5.04
CA THR A 134 5.61 -8.51 -5.19
C THR A 134 6.97 -8.89 -5.76
N ASP A 135 7.50 -8.10 -6.69
CA ASP A 135 8.84 -8.29 -7.23
C ASP A 135 9.95 -8.12 -6.18
N GLN A 136 9.74 -7.23 -5.22
CA GLN A 136 10.66 -6.98 -4.11
C GLN A 136 10.48 -7.95 -2.94
N ALA A 137 9.38 -8.69 -2.89
CA ALA A 137 9.06 -9.65 -1.83
C ALA A 137 9.85 -10.96 -1.99
N LYS A 138 11.16 -10.85 -2.14
CA LYS A 138 12.08 -11.98 -2.35
C LYS A 138 13.26 -11.87 -1.38
N MET A 139 13.48 -12.91 -0.58
CA MET A 139 14.62 -12.98 0.33
C MET A 139 15.19 -14.39 0.35
N PRO A 140 16.45 -14.61 -0.11
CA PRO A 140 17.07 -15.93 -0.08
C PRO A 140 17.01 -16.53 1.33
N GLY A 141 16.54 -17.78 1.44
CA GLY A 141 16.44 -18.49 2.71
C GLY A 141 15.21 -18.16 3.57
N MET A 142 14.29 -17.35 3.07
CA MET A 142 12.96 -17.14 3.64
C MET A 142 11.86 -17.66 2.70
N GLN A 143 10.80 -18.23 3.27
CA GLN A 143 9.53 -18.45 2.58
C GLN A 143 8.67 -17.19 2.75
N ILE A 144 8.18 -16.65 1.65
CA ILE A 144 7.38 -15.43 1.65
C ILE A 144 6.04 -15.73 0.97
N ALA A 145 4.96 -15.55 1.71
CA ALA A 145 3.61 -15.55 1.18
C ALA A 145 3.14 -14.11 0.98
N ILE A 146 2.38 -13.87 -0.08
CA ILE A 146 1.86 -12.54 -0.42
C ILE A 146 0.39 -12.46 -0.03
N GLY A 147 0.06 -11.51 0.83
CA GLY A 147 -1.33 -11.15 1.08
C GLY A 147 -1.85 -10.21 0.00
N GLU A 148 -3.02 -10.54 -0.53
CA GLU A 148 -3.66 -9.84 -1.63
C GLU A 148 -4.00 -8.38 -1.29
N PRO A 149 -4.15 -7.49 -2.30
CA PRO A 149 -4.60 -6.11 -2.07
C PRO A 149 -6.06 -6.08 -1.61
N VAL A 150 -6.51 -4.94 -1.07
CA VAL A 150 -7.84 -4.81 -0.44
C VAL A 150 -8.99 -5.26 -1.35
N MET A 151 -8.90 -4.97 -2.64
CA MET A 151 -9.89 -5.39 -3.64
C MET A 151 -9.24 -6.38 -4.61
N ALA A 152 -8.93 -7.57 -4.13
CA ALA A 152 -8.41 -8.66 -4.94
C ALA A 152 -9.50 -9.34 -5.75
N THR A 153 -10.71 -9.40 -5.21
CA THR A 153 -11.88 -10.05 -5.80
C THR A 153 -13.07 -9.09 -5.91
N TRP A 154 -14.06 -9.45 -6.72
CA TRP A 154 -15.33 -8.71 -6.78
C TRP A 154 -16.14 -8.85 -5.49
N GLU A 155 -15.95 -9.92 -4.73
CA GLU A 155 -16.55 -10.09 -3.42
C GLU A 155 -15.98 -9.07 -2.42
N ASP A 156 -14.67 -8.85 -2.42
CA ASP A 156 -14.04 -7.79 -1.62
C ASP A 156 -14.57 -6.41 -2.01
N ALA A 157 -14.75 -6.15 -3.31
CA ALA A 157 -15.31 -4.90 -3.80
C ALA A 157 -16.73 -4.67 -3.28
N HIS A 158 -17.59 -5.69 -3.33
CA HIS A 158 -18.95 -5.62 -2.80
C HIS A 158 -18.96 -5.42 -1.28
N ARG A 159 -18.17 -6.18 -0.54
CA ARG A 159 -18.04 -6.05 0.93
C ARG A 159 -17.57 -4.66 1.31
N LEU A 160 -16.56 -4.13 0.60
CA LEU A 160 -16.05 -2.79 0.84
C LEU A 160 -17.15 -1.74 0.62
N LEU A 161 -17.88 -1.80 -0.50
CA LEU A 161 -18.98 -0.89 -0.80
C LEU A 161 -20.09 -0.96 0.24
N GLU A 162 -20.48 -2.15 0.67
CA GLU A 162 -21.48 -2.35 1.73
C GLU A 162 -20.98 -1.73 3.05
N GLY A 163 -19.73 -2.00 3.42
CA GLY A 163 -19.14 -1.46 4.65
C GLY A 163 -19.03 0.05 4.70
N ILE A 164 -18.87 0.73 3.55
CA ILE A 164 -18.82 2.19 3.47
C ILE A 164 -20.17 2.82 3.13
N SER A 165 -21.20 2.03 2.81
CA SER A 165 -22.51 2.52 2.35
C SER A 165 -23.17 3.51 3.31
N LYS A 166 -22.93 3.38 4.60
CA LYS A 166 -23.44 4.30 5.64
C LYS A 166 -22.89 5.73 5.50
N GLU A 167 -21.77 5.90 4.82
CA GLU A 167 -21.22 7.23 4.52
C GLU A 167 -21.83 7.86 3.26
N LEU A 168 -22.53 7.07 2.44
CA LEU A 168 -23.10 7.57 1.20
C LEU A 168 -24.40 8.34 1.45
N MET A 169 -24.60 9.41 0.70
CA MET A 169 -25.88 10.09 0.63
C MET A 169 -26.84 9.27 -0.24
N SER A 170 -28.11 9.21 0.17
CA SER A 170 -29.15 8.67 -0.70
C SER A 170 -29.40 9.57 -1.92
N PRO A 171 -30.02 9.04 -3.00
CA PRO A 171 -30.34 9.85 -4.18
C PRO A 171 -31.12 11.13 -3.89
N GLU A 172 -31.99 11.11 -2.89
CA GLU A 172 -32.81 12.26 -2.47
C GLU A 172 -31.98 13.32 -1.71
N GLN A 173 -30.91 12.89 -1.05
CA GLN A 173 -30.02 13.79 -0.29
C GLN A 173 -29.01 14.48 -1.19
N GLY A 174 -28.53 13.80 -2.24
CA GLY A 174 -27.49 14.31 -3.11
C GLY A 174 -26.73 13.22 -3.87
N CYS A 175 -25.52 13.52 -4.30
CA CYS A 175 -24.67 12.54 -4.96
C CYS A 175 -23.33 12.36 -4.26
N ASN A 176 -22.66 11.26 -4.58
CA ASN A 176 -21.38 10.88 -4.03
C ASN A 176 -20.33 10.83 -5.15
N VAL A 177 -19.16 11.36 -4.90
CA VAL A 177 -18.01 11.29 -5.81
C VAL A 177 -16.90 10.51 -5.14
N PHE A 178 -16.63 9.32 -5.64
CA PHE A 178 -15.49 8.52 -5.22
C PHE A 178 -14.23 9.09 -5.86
N ALA A 179 -13.29 9.51 -5.03
CA ALA A 179 -12.03 10.10 -5.48
C ALA A 179 -10.88 9.09 -5.33
N GLY A 180 -10.57 8.41 -6.43
CA GLY A 180 -9.46 7.46 -6.53
C GLY A 180 -8.13 8.15 -6.84
N HIS A 181 -7.02 7.44 -6.62
CA HIS A 181 -5.71 7.91 -7.05
C HIS A 181 -5.59 7.83 -8.57
N GLY A 182 -5.91 6.67 -9.14
CA GLY A 182 -5.71 6.40 -10.55
C GLY A 182 -4.27 6.02 -10.88
N THR A 183 -3.93 6.06 -12.17
CA THR A 183 -2.58 5.82 -12.68
C THR A 183 -2.38 6.61 -13.97
N PRO A 184 -1.26 7.34 -14.12
CA PRO A 184 -0.97 8.12 -15.32
C PRO A 184 -0.47 7.24 -16.48
N ASN A 185 -0.09 5.99 -16.20
CA ASN A 185 0.62 5.14 -17.14
C ASN A 185 -0.31 4.17 -17.88
N THR A 186 -0.26 4.17 -19.21
CA THR A 186 -1.07 3.26 -20.03
C THR A 186 -0.64 1.79 -19.90
N TYR A 187 0.62 1.52 -19.53
CA TYR A 187 1.07 0.14 -19.26
C TYR A 187 0.50 -0.44 -17.95
N SER A 188 -0.05 0.39 -17.09
CA SER A 188 -0.82 -0.04 -15.91
C SER A 188 -2.28 -0.37 -16.25
N ALA A 189 -2.55 -0.82 -17.48
CA ALA A 189 -3.88 -1.14 -17.97
C ALA A 189 -4.72 -2.05 -17.04
N PRO A 190 -4.16 -3.07 -16.34
CA PRO A 190 -4.94 -3.86 -15.39
C PRO A 190 -5.58 -3.00 -14.29
N SER A 191 -4.86 -2.04 -13.71
CA SER A 191 -5.41 -1.12 -12.71
C SER A 191 -6.51 -0.25 -13.29
N THR A 192 -6.29 0.33 -14.47
CA THR A 192 -7.28 1.16 -15.16
C THR A 192 -8.56 0.37 -15.44
N ALA A 193 -8.44 -0.89 -15.88
CA ALA A 193 -9.58 -1.76 -16.12
C ALA A 193 -10.40 -2.01 -14.83
N VAL A 194 -9.73 -2.19 -13.68
CA VAL A 194 -10.42 -2.35 -12.38
C VAL A 194 -11.15 -1.07 -11.99
N TYR A 195 -10.55 0.11 -12.18
CA TYR A 195 -11.24 1.40 -11.93
C TYR A 195 -12.50 1.55 -12.81
N LEU A 196 -12.40 1.24 -14.11
CA LEU A 196 -13.55 1.31 -15.03
C LEU A 196 -14.64 0.30 -14.67
N ALA A 197 -14.26 -0.91 -14.31
CA ALA A 197 -15.22 -1.93 -13.88
C ALA A 197 -15.87 -1.55 -12.53
N PHE A 198 -15.13 -0.92 -11.62
CA PHE A 198 -15.67 -0.42 -10.37
C PHE A 198 -16.63 0.76 -10.59
N ASP A 199 -16.33 1.71 -11.49
CA ASP A 199 -17.29 2.76 -11.88
C ASP A 199 -18.59 2.15 -12.46
N ARG A 200 -18.47 1.08 -13.26
CA ARG A 200 -19.63 0.34 -13.74
C ARG A 200 -20.42 -0.30 -12.60
N LEU A 201 -19.75 -0.93 -11.64
CA LEU A 201 -20.37 -1.51 -10.45
C LEU A 201 -21.15 -0.45 -9.66
N LEU A 202 -20.51 0.71 -9.39
CA LEU A 202 -21.16 1.85 -8.75
C LEU A 202 -22.41 2.29 -9.51
N SER A 203 -22.31 2.47 -10.82
CA SER A 203 -23.42 2.96 -11.64
C SER A 203 -24.65 2.03 -11.65
N VAL A 204 -24.47 0.73 -11.41
CA VAL A 204 -25.54 -0.26 -11.34
C VAL A 204 -26.22 -0.26 -9.97
N HIS A 205 -25.44 -0.23 -8.89
CA HIS A 205 -25.96 -0.39 -7.52
C HIS A 205 -26.23 0.95 -6.82
N TYR A 206 -25.51 2.00 -7.22
CA TYR A 206 -25.57 3.33 -6.60
C TYR A 206 -25.62 4.43 -7.68
N PRO A 207 -26.77 4.67 -8.29
CA PRO A 207 -26.91 5.56 -9.47
C PRO A 207 -26.54 7.02 -9.21
N ASN A 208 -26.47 7.43 -7.94
CA ASN A 208 -25.99 8.75 -7.52
C ASN A 208 -24.52 8.76 -7.12
N CYS A 209 -23.74 7.72 -7.46
CA CYS A 209 -22.31 7.61 -7.18
C CYS A 209 -21.52 7.68 -8.50
N PHE A 210 -20.42 8.43 -8.48
CA PHE A 210 -19.55 8.68 -9.63
C PHE A 210 -18.11 8.47 -9.23
N LEU A 211 -17.32 7.76 -10.01
CA LEU A 211 -15.90 7.57 -9.77
C LEU A 211 -15.08 8.52 -10.65
N GLY A 212 -14.10 9.18 -10.05
CA GLY A 212 -13.05 9.91 -10.73
C GLY A 212 -11.69 9.64 -10.08
N SER A 213 -10.62 9.81 -10.82
CA SER A 213 -9.25 9.67 -10.34
C SER A 213 -8.51 11.00 -10.41
N VAL A 214 -7.52 11.18 -9.52
CA VAL A 214 -6.60 12.31 -9.59
C VAL A 214 -5.75 12.21 -10.85
N GLU A 215 -5.31 11.00 -11.18
CA GLU A 215 -4.48 10.70 -12.34
C GLU A 215 -5.11 9.59 -13.21
N GLY A 216 -5.02 9.75 -14.54
CA GLY A 216 -5.46 8.72 -15.48
C GLY A 216 -6.98 8.63 -15.66
N ILE A 217 -7.51 7.42 -15.88
CA ILE A 217 -8.90 7.14 -16.24
C ILE A 217 -9.53 6.18 -15.23
N PRO A 218 -10.82 6.41 -14.84
CA PRO A 218 -11.71 7.52 -15.18
C PRO A 218 -11.21 8.82 -14.55
N ASP A 219 -11.14 9.88 -15.35
CA ASP A 219 -10.63 11.15 -14.85
C ASP A 219 -11.67 11.92 -14.01
N ARG A 220 -11.20 12.98 -13.30
CA ARG A 220 -12.03 13.85 -12.50
C ARG A 220 -13.14 14.55 -13.32
N THR A 221 -12.88 14.84 -14.61
CA THR A 221 -13.73 15.70 -15.43
C THR A 221 -15.12 15.12 -15.61
N ASP A 222 -15.22 13.82 -15.93
CA ASP A 222 -16.53 13.18 -16.08
C ASP A 222 -17.29 13.07 -14.75
N ALA A 223 -16.61 12.63 -13.69
CA ALA A 223 -17.20 12.51 -12.36
C ALA A 223 -17.74 13.87 -11.85
N LEU A 224 -16.96 14.94 -11.97
CA LEU A 224 -17.38 16.28 -11.56
C LEU A 224 -18.48 16.85 -12.45
N LYS A 225 -18.45 16.55 -13.77
CA LYS A 225 -19.51 16.94 -14.71
C LYS A 225 -20.85 16.27 -14.34
N ARG A 226 -20.82 14.99 -14.00
CA ARG A 226 -22.01 14.23 -13.54
C ARG A 226 -22.52 14.79 -12.22
N ALA A 227 -21.64 15.05 -11.26
CA ALA A 227 -22.00 15.64 -9.97
C ALA A 227 -22.59 17.06 -10.11
N LYS A 228 -22.02 17.91 -10.96
CA LYS A 228 -22.57 19.27 -11.25
C LYS A 228 -23.98 19.21 -11.80
N ARG A 229 -24.27 18.23 -12.68
CA ARG A 229 -25.58 18.04 -13.33
C ARG A 229 -26.61 17.35 -12.43
N TYR A 230 -26.16 16.71 -11.35
CA TYR A 230 -27.05 16.02 -10.44
C TYR A 230 -28.08 17.01 -9.83
N PRO A 231 -29.38 16.67 -9.74
CA PRO A 231 -30.42 17.64 -9.32
C PRO A 231 -30.21 18.21 -7.91
N GLY A 232 -29.68 17.41 -6.96
CA GLY A 232 -29.40 17.83 -5.61
C GLY A 232 -28.21 18.80 -5.53
N LYS A 233 -28.23 19.67 -4.50
CA LYS A 233 -27.13 20.60 -4.23
C LYS A 233 -25.99 19.98 -3.42
N LYS A 234 -26.22 18.89 -2.71
CA LYS A 234 -25.22 18.27 -1.83
C LYS A 234 -24.36 17.29 -2.63
N VAL A 235 -23.05 17.37 -2.46
CA VAL A 235 -22.08 16.42 -3.00
C VAL A 235 -21.20 15.94 -1.84
N ARG A 236 -21.07 14.62 -1.71
CA ARG A 236 -20.12 14.03 -0.77
C ARG A 236 -18.97 13.41 -1.54
N ILE A 237 -17.76 13.86 -1.27
CA ILE A 237 -16.56 13.25 -1.84
C ILE A 237 -16.09 12.15 -0.90
N ILE A 238 -15.96 10.94 -1.41
CA ILE A 238 -15.49 9.75 -0.69
C ILE A 238 -14.04 9.49 -1.10
N PRO A 239 -13.05 9.67 -0.21
CA PRO A 239 -11.66 9.31 -0.52
C PRO A 239 -11.53 7.81 -0.79
N PHE A 240 -11.32 7.44 -2.05
CA PHE A 240 -11.17 6.05 -2.47
C PHE A 240 -9.70 5.67 -2.57
N MET A 241 -9.01 5.88 -1.46
CA MET A 241 -7.59 5.65 -1.22
C MET A 241 -7.42 5.10 0.19
N LEU A 242 -6.42 4.25 0.43
CA LEU A 242 -6.17 3.72 1.79
C LEU A 242 -6.03 4.85 2.81
N VAL A 243 -5.22 5.85 2.45
CA VAL A 243 -4.90 7.01 3.29
C VAL A 243 -5.38 8.27 2.60
N ALA A 244 -6.20 9.05 3.28
CA ALA A 244 -6.62 10.39 2.82
C ALA A 244 -5.49 11.41 3.08
N GLY A 245 -4.40 11.27 2.29
CA GLY A 245 -3.17 12.03 2.42
C GLY A 245 -3.16 13.33 1.61
N ASP A 246 -2.03 13.58 0.95
CA ASP A 246 -1.74 14.82 0.25
C ASP A 246 -2.79 15.15 -0.82
N HIS A 247 -3.08 14.22 -1.73
CA HIS A 247 -4.10 14.40 -2.77
C HIS A 247 -5.48 14.77 -2.18
N VAL A 248 -5.90 14.11 -1.09
CA VAL A 248 -7.19 14.44 -0.50
C VAL A 248 -7.18 15.82 0.15
N MET A 249 -6.08 16.21 0.77
CA MET A 249 -5.96 17.48 1.46
C MET A 249 -5.80 18.66 0.52
N ASN A 250 -5.17 18.48 -0.64
CA ASN A 250 -4.85 19.54 -1.60
C ASN A 250 -5.71 19.44 -2.86
N ASP A 251 -5.55 18.39 -3.68
CA ASP A 251 -6.20 18.30 -5.00
C ASP A 251 -7.71 18.11 -4.91
N ILE A 252 -8.20 17.45 -3.84
CA ILE A 252 -9.61 17.09 -3.69
C ILE A 252 -10.35 18.08 -2.79
N MET A 253 -9.86 18.37 -1.59
CA MET A 253 -10.53 19.17 -0.57
C MET A 253 -9.81 20.49 -0.25
N GLY A 254 -8.68 20.78 -0.90
CA GLY A 254 -7.91 22.01 -0.72
C GLY A 254 -8.73 23.26 -0.98
N LYS A 255 -8.43 24.37 -0.30
CA LYS A 255 -9.14 25.64 -0.45
C LYS A 255 -8.39 26.61 -1.38
N GLU A 256 -7.08 26.49 -1.42
CA GLU A 256 -6.22 27.33 -2.24
C GLU A 256 -5.90 26.62 -3.58
N PRO A 257 -5.72 27.37 -4.68
CA PRO A 257 -5.19 26.79 -5.91
C PRO A 257 -3.79 26.23 -5.71
N ASP A 258 -3.42 25.25 -6.55
CA ASP A 258 -2.06 24.75 -6.62
C ASP A 258 -1.10 25.76 -7.28
N GLU A 259 0.19 25.40 -7.41
CA GLU A 259 1.23 26.25 -8.01
C GLU A 259 0.95 26.60 -9.49
N GLU A 260 0.16 25.78 -10.18
CA GLU A 260 -0.27 25.98 -11.58
C GLU A 260 -1.59 26.76 -11.69
N GLY A 261 -2.22 27.08 -10.56
CA GLY A 261 -3.50 27.79 -10.51
C GLY A 261 -4.73 26.89 -10.63
N ASN A 262 -4.56 25.55 -10.60
CA ASN A 262 -5.68 24.62 -10.61
C ASN A 262 -6.40 24.62 -9.27
N VAL A 263 -7.72 24.57 -9.31
CA VAL A 263 -8.53 24.46 -8.10
C VAL A 263 -8.86 23.02 -7.76
N SER A 264 -9.09 22.75 -6.47
CA SER A 264 -9.49 21.43 -5.99
C SER A 264 -10.87 21.01 -6.54
N TRP A 265 -11.18 19.71 -6.42
CA TRP A 265 -12.50 19.17 -6.79
C TRP A 265 -13.62 19.85 -5.99
N ALA A 266 -13.38 20.07 -4.68
CA ALA A 266 -14.35 20.74 -3.82
C ALA A 266 -14.64 22.17 -4.29
N VAL A 267 -13.61 22.97 -4.53
CA VAL A 267 -13.75 24.36 -5.00
C VAL A 267 -14.43 24.41 -6.36
N GLU A 268 -14.13 23.49 -7.27
CA GLU A 268 -14.77 23.41 -8.59
C GLU A 268 -16.28 23.11 -8.49
N LEU A 269 -16.68 22.22 -7.58
CA LEU A 269 -18.08 21.91 -7.31
C LEU A 269 -18.79 23.07 -6.57
N GLU A 270 -18.12 23.71 -5.60
CA GLU A 270 -18.65 24.86 -4.87
C GLU A 270 -18.91 26.05 -5.81
N LYS A 271 -18.00 26.33 -6.76
CA LYS A 271 -18.20 27.34 -7.81
C LYS A 271 -19.41 27.04 -8.72
N ALA A 272 -19.77 25.75 -8.85
CA ALA A 272 -20.97 25.32 -9.57
C ALA A 272 -22.25 25.33 -8.68
N GLY A 273 -22.20 25.89 -7.48
CA GLY A 273 -23.34 26.00 -6.57
C GLY A 273 -23.64 24.76 -5.76
N LYS A 274 -22.69 23.83 -5.66
CA LYS A 274 -22.83 22.61 -4.83
C LYS A 274 -22.30 22.85 -3.40
N HIS A 275 -22.87 22.12 -2.45
CA HIS A 275 -22.39 22.06 -1.06
C HIS A 275 -21.58 20.77 -0.89
N VAL A 276 -20.27 20.92 -0.74
CA VAL A 276 -19.35 19.78 -0.70
C VAL A 276 -19.04 19.36 0.72
N SER A 277 -19.03 18.05 0.96
CA SER A 277 -18.60 17.44 2.22
C SER A 277 -17.69 16.25 1.95
N CYS A 278 -16.88 15.90 2.93
CA CYS A 278 -16.04 14.71 2.90
C CYS A 278 -16.13 14.03 4.28
N PRO A 279 -16.25 12.71 4.37
CA PRO A 279 -16.25 12.03 5.66
C PRO A 279 -14.96 12.31 6.44
N GLU A 280 -15.11 12.54 7.74
CA GLU A 280 -13.99 12.76 8.65
C GLU A 280 -14.11 11.86 9.87
N THR A 281 -12.98 11.64 10.50
CA THR A 281 -12.90 10.92 11.77
C THR A 281 -11.74 11.43 12.62
N THR A 282 -11.70 11.04 13.89
CA THR A 282 -10.61 11.40 14.79
C THR A 282 -9.86 10.13 15.22
N VAL A 283 -8.57 10.10 14.99
CA VAL A 283 -7.67 9.02 15.43
C VAL A 283 -6.65 9.61 16.40
N GLU A 284 -6.64 9.13 17.63
CA GLU A 284 -5.74 9.60 18.69
C GLU A 284 -5.69 11.13 18.82
N GLY A 285 -6.85 11.77 18.78
CA GLY A 285 -7.00 13.22 18.90
C GLY A 285 -6.70 14.01 17.61
N VAL A 286 -6.32 13.36 16.52
CA VAL A 286 -6.06 14.01 15.23
C VAL A 286 -7.25 13.85 14.31
N ARG A 287 -7.85 14.97 13.87
CA ARG A 287 -8.93 15.00 12.88
C ARG A 287 -8.37 14.76 11.47
N LEU A 288 -8.94 13.78 10.76
CA LEU A 288 -8.52 13.30 9.44
C LEU A 288 -9.73 13.19 8.52
N TYR A 289 -9.53 13.41 7.22
CA TYR A 289 -10.43 12.87 6.21
C TYR A 289 -10.37 11.33 6.26
N LYS A 290 -11.53 10.68 6.08
CA LYS A 290 -11.66 9.24 6.26
C LYS A 290 -11.28 8.49 4.98
N GLY A 291 -10.02 8.07 4.87
CA GLY A 291 -9.57 7.14 3.84
C GLY A 291 -10.03 5.70 4.15
N LEU A 292 -9.93 4.82 3.16
CA LEU A 292 -10.43 3.44 3.26
C LEU A 292 -9.81 2.64 4.42
N GLY A 293 -8.55 2.90 4.78
CA GLY A 293 -7.90 2.25 5.91
C GLY A 293 -8.52 2.52 7.28
N LEU A 294 -9.41 3.52 7.38
CA LEU A 294 -10.12 3.88 8.61
C LEU A 294 -11.52 3.23 8.72
N TYR A 295 -11.89 2.37 7.77
CA TYR A 295 -13.11 1.57 7.86
C TYR A 295 -12.81 0.18 8.41
N GLU A 296 -13.70 -0.32 9.28
CA GLU A 296 -13.55 -1.65 9.89
C GLU A 296 -13.51 -2.73 8.81
N VAL A 297 -14.40 -2.66 7.83
CA VAL A 297 -14.47 -3.62 6.72
C VAL A 297 -13.14 -3.76 5.96
N THR A 298 -12.43 -2.67 5.73
CA THR A 298 -11.11 -2.70 5.09
C THR A 298 -10.11 -3.49 5.92
N ASN A 299 -10.13 -3.28 7.24
CA ASN A 299 -9.23 -3.99 8.14
C ASN A 299 -9.60 -5.48 8.28
N GLU A 300 -10.88 -5.81 8.24
CA GLU A 300 -11.36 -7.20 8.21
C GLU A 300 -10.88 -7.93 6.95
N ILE A 301 -11.01 -7.31 5.77
CA ILE A 301 -10.49 -7.87 4.51
C ILE A 301 -8.97 -8.08 4.60
N ILE A 302 -8.21 -7.10 5.06
CA ILE A 302 -6.76 -7.22 5.24
C ILE A 302 -6.41 -8.38 6.18
N ILE A 303 -7.11 -8.52 7.29
CA ILE A 303 -6.89 -9.61 8.26
C ILE A 303 -7.16 -10.97 7.62
N GLU A 304 -8.21 -11.09 6.81
CA GLU A 304 -8.53 -12.32 6.09
C GLU A 304 -7.45 -12.67 5.06
N HIS A 305 -6.99 -11.71 4.28
CA HIS A 305 -5.91 -11.91 3.30
C HIS A 305 -4.59 -12.34 3.99
N ILE A 306 -4.27 -11.79 5.16
CA ILE A 306 -3.14 -12.26 5.97
C ILE A 306 -3.33 -13.72 6.39
N LYS A 307 -4.53 -14.10 6.86
CA LYS A 307 -4.84 -15.48 7.29
C LYS A 307 -4.75 -16.45 6.11
N GLN A 308 -5.24 -16.06 4.94
CA GLN A 308 -5.16 -16.86 3.71
C GLN A 308 -3.68 -17.08 3.33
N ALA A 309 -2.89 -16.02 3.26
CA ALA A 309 -1.45 -16.10 2.96
C ALA A 309 -0.67 -16.92 4.01
N MET A 310 -1.08 -16.92 5.27
CA MET A 310 -0.49 -17.81 6.29
C MET A 310 -0.78 -19.28 6.03
N GLY A 311 -1.85 -19.62 5.35
CA GLY A 311 -2.19 -20.98 4.95
C GLY A 311 -1.24 -21.58 3.92
N ASP A 312 -0.40 -20.77 3.27
CA ASP A 312 0.58 -21.19 2.25
C ASP A 312 1.88 -21.76 2.86
N PHE A 313 2.03 -21.74 4.18
CA PHE A 313 3.19 -22.27 4.91
C PHE A 313 2.94 -23.68 5.44
#